data_2292b63eaf49b19e3003192ac7e6eced
#
_entry.id   2292b63eaf49b19e3003192ac7e6eced
#
_cell.length_a   1.000
_cell.length_b   1.000
_cell.length_c   1.000
_cell.angle_alpha   90.00
_cell.angle_beta   90.00
_cell.angle_gamma   90.00
#
_symmetry.space_group_name_H-M   'P 1'
#
loop_
_entity.id
_entity.type
_entity.pdbx_description
1 polymer ?
#
loop_
_entity_poly.entity_id
_entity_poly.type
_entity_poly.pdbx_seq_one_letter_code
_entity_poly.pdbx_strand_id
1 'polypeptide(L)'
;RSDSSAASDVYKRQDTYIEKESSINDQIDRMRHSATRALLERKDVIIVASVSCIYGIGSVETYSKMTIELKKGQQIPRQTLLRQFTELQYTRNDMSFVRGTFRVRGDIVEIFPAHLETVAWRITLFGDEIEELFEIDALTGEKLTSLKSIKIYANSHYVTPRPTLNEAIKSIKEELKSHLEILYKSNKLVEAQRLEQRTNFDLEMMLAAGTCPGIENYSRYLSGRNPGEPPPTLFEYLPDDALVFTDESHITVSQIGAMYKGDFRRKSTLAEYGFRLPSCLDNRPLKFEEWEAFRPNTIHVSATPGEWELNKTNGVFVEQSLRPTGLVDPEILIRPTKTQVDDLIYETKEQSKKGNRVLVTTLTKKMAEALSEYMFEAGLKVRYIHSDVDTLERIEIIRDLRLGVFDVLIGINLLREGLDIPECALVAILDADKEGYLRSKTSLIQTIGRAARHVEGKVILYADNITAVSYTHLTLPTSLIV
;
A
#
# COMPACT_ATOMS: atom_id res chain seq x y z
N ARG A 1 -0.62 -2.99 4.89
CA ARG A 1 -1.11 -3.78 3.74
C ARG A 1 -2.12 -2.91 3.04
N SER A 2 -1.73 -2.28 1.95
CA SER A 2 -2.68 -1.67 1.04
C SER A 2 -3.48 -2.82 0.44
N ASP A 3 -4.68 -3.04 0.91
CA ASP A 3 -5.62 -3.95 0.27
C ASP A 3 -6.12 -3.30 -1.02
N SER A 4 -5.21 -3.27 -1.98
CA SER A 4 -5.51 -2.82 -3.34
C SER A 4 -6.27 -3.85 -4.14
N SER A 5 -6.32 -5.04 -3.67
CA SER A 5 -7.23 -6.05 -4.16
C SER A 5 -8.29 -6.25 -3.10
N ALA A 6 -9.51 -5.94 -3.41
CA ALA A 6 -10.68 -6.49 -2.75
C ALA A 6 -10.67 -8.01 -2.96
N ALA A 7 -9.60 -8.64 -2.56
CA ALA A 7 -9.45 -10.05 -2.68
C ALA A 7 -10.07 -10.66 -1.44
N SER A 8 -11.18 -11.28 -1.64
CA SER A 8 -11.81 -12.14 -0.65
C SER A 8 -10.79 -13.13 -0.12
N ASP A 9 -10.58 -13.13 1.17
CA ASP A 9 -9.81 -14.17 1.83
C ASP A 9 -10.75 -15.35 2.09
N VAL A 10 -10.28 -16.55 1.82
CA VAL A 10 -11.00 -17.78 2.14
C VAL A 10 -10.40 -18.38 3.40
N TYR A 11 -11.21 -18.48 4.45
CA TYR A 11 -10.80 -19.14 5.68
C TYR A 11 -11.33 -20.57 5.73
N LYS A 12 -10.46 -21.50 6.05
CA LYS A 12 -10.87 -22.85 6.39
C LYS A 12 -11.25 -22.90 7.87
N ARG A 13 -12.54 -23.10 8.16
CA ARG A 13 -13.03 -23.33 9.51
C ARG A 13 -13.90 -24.60 9.50
N GLN A 14 -13.48 -25.66 10.22
CA GLN A 14 -14.21 -26.91 10.30
C GLN A 14 -14.59 -27.47 8.91
N ASP A 15 -13.60 -27.53 7.98
CA ASP A 15 -13.77 -27.95 6.58
C ASP A 15 -14.71 -27.08 5.70
N THR A 16 -15.12 -25.91 6.21
CA THR A 16 -15.91 -24.93 5.44
C THR A 16 -15.04 -23.76 5.07
N TYR A 17 -15.08 -23.33 3.80
CA TYR A 17 -14.42 -22.12 3.31
C TYR A 17 -15.43 -20.97 3.33
N ILE A 18 -15.03 -19.86 3.94
CA ILE A 18 -15.84 -18.65 4.06
C ILE A 18 -15.11 -17.50 3.35
N GLU A 19 -15.81 -16.85 2.43
CA GLU A 19 -15.33 -15.63 1.79
C GLU A 19 -15.36 -14.46 2.77
N LYS A 20 -14.25 -13.72 2.87
CA LYS A 20 -14.19 -12.45 3.58
C LYS A 20 -14.22 -11.32 2.58
N GLU A 21 -15.22 -10.47 2.65
CA GLU A 21 -15.25 -9.23 1.89
C GLU A 21 -14.22 -8.23 2.46
N SER A 22 -13.42 -7.64 1.59
CA SER A 22 -12.53 -6.54 1.95
C SER A 22 -13.21 -5.22 1.58
N SER A 23 -13.23 -4.27 2.50
CA SER A 23 -13.66 -2.90 2.21
C SER A 23 -12.51 -2.11 1.56
N ILE A 24 -12.82 -1.33 0.54
CA ILE A 24 -11.86 -0.39 -0.04
C ILE A 24 -11.66 0.74 0.97
N ASN A 25 -10.40 1.08 1.25
CA ASN A 25 -10.08 2.26 2.04
C ASN A 25 -10.21 3.50 1.15
N ASP A 26 -11.22 4.33 1.40
CA ASP A 26 -11.54 5.52 0.62
C ASP A 26 -10.39 6.51 0.49
N GLN A 27 -9.56 6.64 1.51
CA GLN A 27 -8.40 7.52 1.48
C GLN A 27 -7.31 7.00 0.53
N ILE A 28 -7.05 5.69 0.56
CA ILE A 28 -6.09 5.06 -0.35
C ILE A 28 -6.58 5.15 -1.80
N ASP A 29 -7.87 4.92 -2.04
CA ASP A 29 -8.46 5.02 -3.37
C ASP A 29 -8.37 6.45 -3.91
N ARG A 30 -8.70 7.46 -3.10
CA ARG A 30 -8.51 8.88 -3.43
C ARG A 30 -7.05 9.20 -3.82
N MET A 31 -6.09 8.73 -3.02
CA MET A 31 -4.66 8.94 -3.29
C MET A 31 -4.22 8.30 -4.63
N ARG A 32 -4.77 7.12 -4.97
CA ARG A 32 -4.50 6.49 -6.26
C ARG A 32 -5.03 7.32 -7.42
N HIS A 33 -6.27 7.81 -7.34
CA HIS A 33 -6.83 8.70 -8.36
C HIS A 33 -6.04 10.00 -8.48
N SER A 34 -5.60 10.57 -7.37
CA SER A 34 -4.75 11.76 -7.36
C SER A 34 -3.40 11.51 -8.04
N ALA A 35 -2.75 10.39 -7.74
CA ALA A 35 -1.45 10.01 -8.30
C ALA A 35 -1.52 9.76 -9.82
N THR A 36 -2.45 8.93 -10.28
CA THR A 36 -2.61 8.62 -11.70
C THR A 36 -3.00 9.85 -12.52
N ARG A 37 -3.89 10.70 -12.00
CA ARG A 37 -4.22 11.98 -12.63
C ARG A 37 -2.99 12.88 -12.74
N ALA A 38 -2.21 13.03 -11.66
CA ALA A 38 -1.01 13.87 -11.68
C ALA A 38 -0.01 13.41 -12.76
N LEU A 39 0.19 12.11 -12.90
CA LEU A 39 1.06 11.53 -13.94
C LEU A 39 0.55 11.81 -15.37
N LEU A 40 -0.77 11.84 -15.57
CA LEU A 40 -1.37 12.12 -16.88
C LEU A 40 -1.39 13.60 -17.24
N GLU A 41 -1.40 14.51 -16.25
CA GLU A 41 -1.55 15.96 -16.47
C GLU A 41 -0.25 16.76 -16.35
N ARG A 42 0.73 16.24 -15.60
CA ARG A 42 1.93 16.99 -15.20
C ARG A 42 3.20 16.20 -15.52
N LYS A 43 4.31 16.93 -15.72
CA LYS A 43 5.65 16.35 -15.89
C LYS A 43 6.53 16.49 -14.64
N ASP A 44 6.18 17.38 -13.73
CA ASP A 44 6.89 17.70 -12.49
C ASP A 44 6.26 16.96 -11.30
N VAL A 45 6.21 15.63 -11.36
CA VAL A 45 5.51 14.77 -10.37
C VAL A 45 6.49 13.86 -9.66
N ILE A 46 6.35 13.77 -8.34
CA ILE A 46 7.00 12.76 -7.51
C ILE A 46 5.90 11.87 -6.92
N ILE A 47 5.99 10.56 -7.18
CA ILE A 47 5.06 9.57 -6.62
C ILE A 47 5.78 8.74 -5.58
N VAL A 48 5.20 8.65 -4.39
CA VAL A 48 5.63 7.73 -3.34
C VAL A 48 4.60 6.61 -3.25
N ALA A 49 5.03 5.39 -3.50
CA ALA A 49 4.16 4.22 -3.54
C ALA A 49 4.75 3.05 -2.75
N SER A 50 3.89 2.20 -2.20
CA SER A 50 4.33 0.93 -1.62
C SER A 50 4.57 -0.11 -2.71
N VAL A 51 5.16 -1.25 -2.34
CA VAL A 51 5.39 -2.39 -3.26
C VAL A 51 4.12 -2.85 -3.97
N SER A 52 2.94 -2.59 -3.40
CA SER A 52 1.66 -2.91 -4.04
C SER A 52 1.37 -2.15 -5.34
N CYS A 53 2.20 -1.18 -5.73
CA CYS A 53 2.13 -0.53 -7.05
C CYS A 53 2.36 -1.49 -8.23
N ILE A 54 2.88 -2.71 -7.97
CA ILE A 54 2.99 -3.77 -8.98
C ILE A 54 1.68 -4.52 -9.24
N TYR A 55 0.60 -4.24 -8.51
CA TYR A 55 -0.74 -4.77 -8.82
C TYR A 55 -1.40 -3.95 -9.92
N GLY A 56 -2.35 -4.59 -10.62
CA GLY A 56 -3.15 -3.95 -11.65
C GLY A 56 -4.03 -2.84 -11.08
N ILE A 57 -4.10 -1.70 -11.79
CA ILE A 57 -4.94 -0.54 -11.44
C ILE A 57 -5.89 -0.12 -12.56
N GLY A 58 -5.88 -0.82 -13.70
CA GLY A 58 -6.68 -0.47 -14.86
C GLY A 58 -5.87 0.12 -16.02
N SER A 59 -6.41 0.04 -17.23
CA SER A 59 -5.74 0.48 -18.46
C SER A 59 -5.53 1.98 -18.51
N VAL A 60 -4.29 2.40 -18.73
CA VAL A 60 -3.92 3.82 -18.94
C VAL A 60 -4.68 4.43 -20.11
N GLU A 61 -4.73 3.69 -21.22
CA GLU A 61 -5.41 4.18 -22.43
C GLU A 61 -6.90 4.43 -22.19
N THR A 62 -7.55 3.52 -21.50
CA THR A 62 -8.99 3.64 -21.21
C THR A 62 -9.22 4.77 -20.21
N TYR A 63 -8.47 4.79 -19.11
CA TYR A 63 -8.64 5.81 -18.06
C TYR A 63 -8.34 7.23 -18.57
N SER A 64 -7.30 7.41 -19.40
CA SER A 64 -6.94 8.71 -19.96
C SER A 64 -7.96 9.23 -20.99
N LYS A 65 -8.63 8.34 -21.73
CA LYS A 65 -9.68 8.69 -22.70
C LYS A 65 -11.04 8.93 -22.04
N MET A 66 -11.31 8.26 -20.91
CA MET A 66 -12.57 8.40 -20.16
C MET A 66 -12.51 9.64 -19.26
N THR A 67 -12.53 10.80 -19.89
CA THR A 67 -12.50 12.12 -19.24
C THR A 67 -13.49 13.07 -19.90
N ILE A 68 -13.97 14.03 -19.13
CA ILE A 68 -14.80 15.14 -19.62
C ILE A 68 -14.08 16.45 -19.33
N GLU A 69 -13.87 17.24 -20.36
CA GLU A 69 -13.40 18.61 -20.20
C GLU A 69 -14.57 19.57 -20.36
N LEU A 70 -14.81 20.42 -19.35
CA LEU A 70 -15.85 21.43 -19.35
C LEU A 70 -15.21 22.81 -19.27
N LYS A 71 -15.72 23.76 -20.07
CA LYS A 71 -15.22 25.13 -20.15
C LYS A 71 -16.39 26.12 -19.98
N LYS A 72 -16.11 27.26 -19.38
CA LYS A 72 -17.05 28.37 -19.28
C LYS A 72 -17.45 28.81 -20.73
N GLY A 73 -18.75 29.01 -20.98
CA GLY A 73 -19.31 29.33 -22.28
C GLY A 73 -19.55 28.12 -23.20
N GLN A 74 -19.23 26.91 -22.75
CA GLN A 74 -19.46 25.70 -23.56
C GLN A 74 -20.95 25.36 -23.64
N GLN A 75 -21.42 25.01 -24.83
CA GLN A 75 -22.77 24.52 -25.04
C GLN A 75 -22.82 23.00 -24.80
N ILE A 76 -23.60 22.57 -23.82
CA ILE A 76 -23.84 21.18 -23.50
C ILE A 76 -25.22 20.99 -22.87
N PRO A 77 -26.12 20.20 -23.46
CA PRO A 77 -27.40 19.90 -22.85
C PRO A 77 -27.22 19.21 -21.50
N ARG A 78 -27.96 19.69 -20.49
CA ARG A 78 -27.87 19.15 -19.12
C ARG A 78 -28.00 17.63 -19.09
N GLN A 79 -28.92 17.05 -19.85
CA GLN A 79 -29.09 15.59 -19.89
C GLN A 79 -27.86 14.86 -20.43
N THR A 80 -27.19 15.45 -21.40
CA THR A 80 -25.94 14.91 -21.95
C THR A 80 -24.83 14.94 -20.91
N LEU A 81 -24.70 16.05 -20.18
CA LEU A 81 -23.73 16.19 -19.08
C LEU A 81 -23.95 15.13 -17.98
N LEU A 82 -25.21 14.94 -17.54
CA LEU A 82 -25.52 13.94 -16.50
C LEU A 82 -25.28 12.51 -16.99
N ARG A 83 -25.58 12.22 -18.26
CA ARG A 83 -25.26 10.91 -18.85
C ARG A 83 -23.76 10.66 -18.89
N GLN A 84 -22.96 11.66 -19.27
CA GLN A 84 -21.51 11.56 -19.28
C GLN A 84 -20.93 11.29 -17.87
N PHE A 85 -21.50 11.91 -16.81
CA PHE A 85 -21.09 11.61 -15.44
C PHE A 85 -21.36 10.16 -15.05
N THR A 86 -22.52 9.61 -15.43
CA THR A 86 -22.84 8.19 -15.21
C THR A 86 -21.92 7.26 -16.01
N GLU A 87 -21.55 7.63 -17.23
CA GLU A 87 -20.56 6.89 -18.04
C GLU A 87 -19.17 6.87 -17.38
N LEU A 88 -18.80 7.96 -16.68
CA LEU A 88 -17.60 8.04 -15.85
C LEU A 88 -17.78 7.37 -14.46
N GLN A 89 -18.88 6.66 -14.23
CA GLN A 89 -19.20 5.93 -13.00
C GLN A 89 -19.41 6.82 -11.75
N TYR A 90 -19.78 8.11 -11.94
CA TYR A 90 -20.31 8.92 -10.85
C TYR A 90 -21.76 8.56 -10.59
N THR A 91 -22.13 8.49 -9.30
CA THR A 91 -23.49 8.17 -8.89
C THR A 91 -24.25 9.44 -8.53
N ARG A 92 -25.49 9.58 -9.03
CA ARG A 92 -26.34 10.68 -8.59
C ARG A 92 -26.81 10.45 -7.16
N ASN A 93 -26.55 11.40 -6.28
CA ASN A 93 -27.04 11.40 -4.92
C ASN A 93 -27.32 12.84 -4.47
N ASP A 94 -28.61 13.20 -4.52
CA ASP A 94 -29.04 14.56 -4.16
C ASP A 94 -29.14 14.76 -2.63
N MET A 95 -29.12 13.68 -1.83
CA MET A 95 -29.24 13.70 -0.37
C MET A 95 -27.89 13.69 0.35
N SER A 96 -26.97 12.84 -0.11
CA SER A 96 -25.65 12.69 0.48
C SER A 96 -24.59 12.99 -0.57
N PHE A 97 -23.92 14.13 -0.41
CA PHE A 97 -22.88 14.59 -1.35
C PHE A 97 -21.52 14.16 -0.83
N VAL A 98 -21.07 13.02 -1.33
CA VAL A 98 -19.80 12.38 -0.97
C VAL A 98 -18.92 12.19 -2.20
N ARG A 99 -17.66 11.88 -2.02
CA ARG A 99 -16.71 11.59 -3.09
C ARG A 99 -17.29 10.55 -4.08
N GLY A 100 -17.13 10.78 -5.38
CA GLY A 100 -17.67 9.91 -6.43
C GLY A 100 -19.15 10.10 -6.72
N THR A 101 -19.80 11.14 -6.17
CA THR A 101 -21.18 11.46 -6.44
C THR A 101 -21.34 12.80 -7.15
N PHE A 102 -22.49 12.98 -7.80
CA PHE A 102 -22.96 14.27 -8.26
C PHE A 102 -24.38 14.52 -7.80
N ARG A 103 -24.76 15.78 -7.67
CA ARG A 103 -26.15 16.19 -7.36
C ARG A 103 -26.62 17.30 -8.28
N VAL A 104 -27.93 17.43 -8.41
CA VAL A 104 -28.58 18.38 -9.32
C VAL A 104 -29.64 19.17 -8.60
N ARG A 105 -29.58 20.49 -8.67
CA ARG A 105 -30.57 21.42 -8.09
C ARG A 105 -30.91 22.51 -9.10
N GLY A 106 -31.98 22.33 -9.85
CA GLY A 106 -32.34 23.25 -10.93
C GLY A 106 -31.26 23.28 -12.01
N ASP A 107 -30.70 24.46 -12.26
CA ASP A 107 -29.64 24.66 -13.25
C ASP A 107 -28.23 24.51 -12.70
N ILE A 108 -28.13 24.10 -11.43
CA ILE A 108 -26.86 23.85 -10.76
C ILE A 108 -26.59 22.35 -10.73
N VAL A 109 -25.42 21.95 -11.22
CA VAL A 109 -24.91 20.61 -11.15
C VAL A 109 -23.62 20.65 -10.34
N GLU A 110 -23.53 19.83 -9.31
CA GLU A 110 -22.32 19.72 -8.47
C GLU A 110 -21.77 18.30 -8.54
N ILE A 111 -20.46 18.18 -8.69
CA ILE A 111 -19.76 16.91 -8.75
C ILE A 111 -18.62 16.90 -7.73
N PHE A 112 -18.49 15.77 -7.01
CA PHE A 112 -17.38 15.55 -6.07
C PHE A 112 -16.39 14.55 -6.69
N PRO A 113 -15.30 15.05 -7.30
CA PRO A 113 -14.34 14.20 -8.01
C PRO A 113 -13.65 13.16 -7.12
N ALA A 114 -13.31 12.01 -7.70
CA ALA A 114 -12.70 10.88 -7.01
C ALA A 114 -11.34 11.20 -6.33
N HIS A 115 -10.59 12.18 -6.83
CA HIS A 115 -9.25 12.55 -6.37
C HIS A 115 -9.23 13.69 -5.34
N LEU A 116 -10.36 14.38 -5.10
CA LEU A 116 -10.46 15.49 -4.17
C LEU A 116 -10.92 15.02 -2.77
N GLU A 117 -10.55 15.78 -1.74
CA GLU A 117 -10.84 15.42 -0.35
C GLU A 117 -11.93 16.26 0.28
N THR A 118 -11.83 17.58 0.18
CA THR A 118 -12.73 18.54 0.83
C THR A 118 -13.40 19.47 -0.18
N VAL A 119 -12.97 19.42 -1.43
CA VAL A 119 -13.37 20.35 -2.47
C VAL A 119 -14.17 19.62 -3.55
N ALA A 120 -15.20 20.26 -4.05
CA ALA A 120 -16.04 19.79 -5.16
C ALA A 120 -16.17 20.88 -6.23
N TRP A 121 -16.74 20.53 -7.36
CA TRP A 121 -16.98 21.49 -8.44
C TRP A 121 -18.46 21.73 -8.65
N ARG A 122 -18.82 23.01 -8.82
CA ARG A 122 -20.15 23.47 -9.15
C ARG A 122 -20.16 24.01 -10.56
N ILE A 123 -21.11 23.56 -11.36
CA ILE A 123 -21.37 23.92 -12.74
C ILE A 123 -22.72 24.60 -12.76
N THR A 124 -22.77 25.87 -13.11
CA THR A 124 -24.02 26.62 -13.27
C THR A 124 -24.35 26.66 -14.76
N LEU A 125 -25.55 26.25 -15.08
CA LEU A 125 -26.06 26.24 -16.47
C LEU A 125 -27.07 27.38 -16.66
N PHE A 126 -27.03 28.00 -17.85
CA PHE A 126 -28.09 28.85 -18.34
C PHE A 126 -28.62 28.26 -19.65
N GLY A 127 -29.74 27.56 -19.57
CA GLY A 127 -30.18 26.70 -20.66
C GLY A 127 -29.21 25.56 -20.89
N ASP A 128 -28.61 25.49 -22.08
CA ASP A 128 -27.59 24.50 -22.43
C ASP A 128 -26.14 25.06 -22.39
N GLU A 129 -25.95 26.29 -21.90
CA GLU A 129 -24.64 26.92 -21.77
C GLU A 129 -24.10 26.82 -20.37
N ILE A 130 -22.81 26.49 -20.23
CA ILE A 130 -22.08 26.56 -18.94
C ILE A 130 -21.77 28.02 -18.67
N GLU A 131 -22.56 28.65 -17.79
CA GLU A 131 -22.40 30.04 -17.41
C GLU A 131 -21.20 30.24 -16.49
N GLU A 132 -21.06 29.41 -15.48
CA GLU A 132 -19.99 29.52 -14.48
C GLU A 132 -19.51 28.15 -13.99
N LEU A 133 -18.22 28.11 -13.64
CA LEU A 133 -17.56 26.98 -13.00
C LEU A 133 -16.91 27.45 -11.69
N PHE A 134 -17.21 26.78 -10.60
CA PHE A 134 -16.63 27.10 -9.30
C PHE A 134 -16.05 25.87 -8.61
N GLU A 135 -14.97 26.09 -7.90
CA GLU A 135 -14.54 25.25 -6.82
C GLU A 135 -15.35 25.61 -5.57
N ILE A 136 -15.89 24.61 -4.90
CA ILE A 136 -16.71 24.79 -3.69
C ILE A 136 -16.18 23.91 -2.57
N ASP A 137 -16.38 24.31 -1.33
CA ASP A 137 -16.24 23.42 -0.18
C ASP A 137 -17.35 22.37 -0.22
N ALA A 138 -16.98 21.10 -0.16
CA ALA A 138 -17.93 20.00 -0.33
C ALA A 138 -18.93 19.88 0.83
N LEU A 139 -18.57 20.35 2.04
CA LEU A 139 -19.39 20.28 3.24
C LEU A 139 -20.37 21.48 3.33
N THR A 140 -19.85 22.70 3.19
CA THR A 140 -20.63 23.92 3.36
C THR A 140 -21.30 24.38 2.07
N GLY A 141 -20.74 24.01 0.91
CA GLY A 141 -21.19 24.48 -0.41
C GLY A 141 -20.75 25.93 -0.71
N GLU A 142 -19.86 26.51 0.09
CA GLU A 142 -19.32 27.84 -0.19
C GLU A 142 -18.46 27.88 -1.44
N LYS A 143 -18.60 28.95 -2.23
CA LYS A 143 -17.77 29.19 -3.42
C LYS A 143 -16.36 29.59 -2.99
N LEU A 144 -15.34 28.82 -3.42
CA LEU A 144 -13.94 29.09 -3.12
C LEU A 144 -13.28 29.87 -4.27
N THR A 145 -13.23 29.28 -5.45
CA THR A 145 -12.50 29.83 -6.60
C THR A 145 -13.33 29.70 -7.87
N SER A 146 -13.33 30.74 -8.72
CA SER A 146 -13.89 30.66 -10.06
C SER A 146 -12.91 30.00 -11.03
N LEU A 147 -13.37 29.04 -11.81
CA LEU A 147 -12.57 28.25 -12.73
C LEU A 147 -12.93 28.57 -14.18
N LYS A 148 -11.96 28.53 -15.09
CA LYS A 148 -12.18 28.69 -16.53
C LYS A 148 -12.53 27.36 -17.19
N SER A 149 -11.96 26.29 -16.70
CA SER A 149 -12.17 24.92 -17.19
C SER A 149 -11.92 23.91 -16.06
N ILE A 150 -12.59 22.77 -16.16
CA ILE A 150 -12.36 21.59 -15.30
C ILE A 150 -12.20 20.36 -16.17
N LYS A 151 -11.36 19.43 -15.73
CA LYS A 151 -11.20 18.11 -16.34
C LYS A 151 -11.58 17.03 -15.34
N ILE A 152 -12.61 16.28 -15.65
CA ILE A 152 -13.21 15.27 -14.80
C ILE A 152 -12.75 13.90 -15.28
N TYR A 153 -12.08 13.15 -14.43
CA TYR A 153 -11.67 11.77 -14.66
C TYR A 153 -12.74 10.80 -14.15
N ALA A 154 -12.71 9.58 -14.62
CA ALA A 154 -13.62 8.55 -14.14
C ALA A 154 -13.46 8.27 -12.63
N ASN A 155 -14.56 7.89 -12.00
CA ASN A 155 -14.61 7.53 -10.57
C ASN A 155 -14.03 6.13 -10.27
N SER A 156 -13.58 5.41 -11.28
CA SER A 156 -12.91 4.11 -11.14
C SER A 156 -11.81 3.99 -12.19
N HIS A 157 -10.70 3.37 -11.84
CA HIS A 157 -9.66 3.02 -12.80
C HIS A 157 -10.08 1.88 -13.74
N TYR A 158 -11.08 1.10 -13.36
CA TYR A 158 -11.66 0.03 -14.18
C TYR A 158 -12.86 0.49 -15.02
N VAL A 159 -12.99 1.81 -15.23
CA VAL A 159 -13.98 2.35 -16.17
C VAL A 159 -13.77 1.75 -17.55
N THR A 160 -14.85 1.31 -18.17
CA THR A 160 -14.78 0.62 -19.47
C THR A 160 -15.89 1.14 -20.39
N PRO A 161 -15.56 1.53 -21.64
CA PRO A 161 -16.56 1.94 -22.62
C PRO A 161 -17.61 0.84 -22.85
N ARG A 162 -18.87 1.24 -23.03
CA ARG A 162 -19.99 0.30 -23.20
C ARG A 162 -19.77 -0.79 -24.25
N PRO A 163 -19.21 -0.52 -25.45
CA PRO A 163 -18.94 -1.57 -26.43
C PRO A 163 -17.98 -2.63 -25.89
N THR A 164 -16.85 -2.21 -25.31
CA THR A 164 -15.84 -3.10 -24.71
C THR A 164 -16.42 -3.88 -23.53
N LEU A 165 -17.24 -3.23 -22.70
CA LEU A 165 -17.92 -3.90 -21.58
C LEU A 165 -18.86 -5.01 -22.07
N ASN A 166 -19.61 -4.78 -23.14
CA ASN A 166 -20.50 -5.80 -23.72
C ASN A 166 -19.72 -7.01 -24.27
N GLU A 167 -18.57 -6.78 -24.89
CA GLU A 167 -17.69 -7.86 -25.34
C GLU A 167 -17.09 -8.64 -24.14
N ALA A 168 -16.67 -7.93 -23.11
CA ALA A 168 -16.18 -8.52 -21.87
C ALA A 168 -17.26 -9.41 -21.22
N ILE A 169 -18.50 -8.92 -21.11
CA ILE A 169 -19.64 -9.68 -20.59
C ILE A 169 -19.88 -10.98 -21.38
N LYS A 170 -19.76 -10.92 -22.71
CA LYS A 170 -19.90 -12.11 -23.54
C LYS A 170 -18.80 -13.13 -23.24
N SER A 171 -17.56 -12.70 -23.19
CA SER A 171 -16.41 -13.57 -22.92
C SER A 171 -16.47 -14.15 -21.49
N ILE A 172 -16.93 -13.39 -20.50
CA ILE A 172 -17.15 -13.86 -19.12
C ILE A 172 -18.22 -14.97 -19.10
N LYS A 173 -19.31 -14.81 -19.85
CA LYS A 173 -20.37 -15.84 -19.96
C LYS A 173 -19.84 -17.13 -20.61
N GLU A 174 -18.99 -17.01 -21.61
CA GLU A 174 -18.36 -18.15 -22.27
C GLU A 174 -17.42 -18.91 -21.32
N GLU A 175 -16.60 -18.17 -20.54
CA GLU A 175 -15.74 -18.77 -19.49
C GLU A 175 -16.58 -19.44 -18.42
N LEU A 176 -17.63 -18.76 -17.92
CA LEU A 176 -18.53 -19.34 -16.90
C LEU A 176 -19.09 -20.65 -17.37
N LYS A 177 -19.66 -20.70 -18.57
CA LYS A 177 -20.24 -21.91 -19.14
C LYS A 177 -19.22 -23.06 -19.19
N SER A 178 -18.04 -22.79 -19.72
CA SER A 178 -16.97 -23.78 -19.85
C SER A 178 -16.50 -24.29 -18.48
N HIS A 179 -16.39 -23.39 -17.49
CA HIS A 179 -15.91 -23.78 -16.16
C HIS A 179 -16.98 -24.53 -15.37
N LEU A 180 -18.26 -24.17 -15.51
CA LEU A 180 -19.37 -24.92 -14.91
C LEU A 180 -19.40 -26.37 -15.41
N GLU A 181 -19.15 -26.62 -16.70
CA GLU A 181 -19.07 -27.99 -17.24
C GLU A 181 -17.96 -28.81 -16.56
N ILE A 182 -16.82 -28.18 -16.25
CA ILE A 182 -15.70 -28.82 -15.53
C ILE A 182 -16.11 -29.14 -14.09
N LEU A 183 -16.74 -28.18 -13.39
CA LEU A 183 -17.19 -28.40 -12.02
C LEU A 183 -18.26 -29.50 -11.92
N TYR A 184 -19.23 -29.52 -12.83
CA TYR A 184 -20.25 -30.57 -12.87
C TYR A 184 -19.64 -31.94 -13.16
N LYS A 185 -18.71 -32.06 -14.12
CA LYS A 185 -17.99 -33.30 -14.40
C LYS A 185 -17.17 -33.80 -13.19
N SER A 186 -16.69 -32.88 -12.37
CA SER A 186 -15.93 -33.14 -11.14
C SER A 186 -16.81 -33.35 -9.90
N ASN A 187 -18.13 -33.41 -10.07
CA ASN A 187 -19.14 -33.53 -8.99
C ASN A 187 -19.04 -32.40 -7.91
N LYS A 188 -18.54 -31.22 -8.27
CA LYS A 188 -18.45 -30.02 -7.41
C LYS A 188 -19.71 -29.16 -7.56
N LEU A 189 -20.85 -29.67 -7.09
CA LEU A 189 -22.15 -29.06 -7.33
C LEU A 189 -22.35 -27.73 -6.57
N VAL A 190 -21.85 -27.67 -5.34
CA VAL A 190 -21.95 -26.46 -4.47
C VAL A 190 -21.10 -25.34 -5.03
N GLU A 191 -19.88 -25.67 -5.47
CA GLU A 191 -18.96 -24.71 -6.10
C GLU A 191 -19.53 -24.20 -7.42
N ALA A 192 -20.12 -25.06 -8.23
CA ALA A 192 -20.77 -24.69 -9.47
C ALA A 192 -21.95 -23.72 -9.23
N GLN A 193 -22.85 -24.04 -8.31
CA GLN A 193 -23.99 -23.20 -7.98
C GLN A 193 -23.53 -21.81 -7.46
N ARG A 194 -22.55 -21.81 -6.55
CA ARG A 194 -22.00 -20.56 -5.99
C ARG A 194 -21.40 -19.67 -7.08
N LEU A 195 -20.58 -20.25 -7.95
CA LEU A 195 -19.93 -19.54 -9.03
C LEU A 195 -20.96 -18.95 -10.01
N GLU A 196 -21.94 -19.75 -10.39
CA GLU A 196 -23.00 -19.34 -11.32
C GLU A 196 -23.82 -18.18 -10.75
N GLN A 197 -24.28 -18.27 -9.51
CA GLN A 197 -25.06 -17.21 -8.85
C GLN A 197 -24.26 -15.91 -8.74
N ARG A 198 -23.02 -16.01 -8.26
CA ARG A 198 -22.15 -14.84 -8.09
C ARG A 198 -21.83 -14.16 -9.42
N THR A 199 -21.43 -14.93 -10.42
CA THR A 199 -21.04 -14.37 -11.72
C THR A 199 -22.23 -13.75 -12.44
N ASN A 200 -23.41 -14.38 -12.39
CA ASN A 200 -24.61 -13.79 -12.99
C ASN A 200 -25.01 -12.48 -12.31
N PHE A 201 -24.94 -12.42 -10.99
CA PHE A 201 -25.19 -11.18 -10.25
C PHE A 201 -24.20 -10.07 -10.64
N ASP A 202 -22.90 -10.38 -10.71
CA ASP A 202 -21.88 -9.43 -11.14
C ASP A 202 -22.14 -8.92 -12.57
N LEU A 203 -22.55 -9.82 -13.48
CA LEU A 203 -22.89 -9.46 -14.88
C LEU A 203 -24.13 -8.56 -14.96
N GLU A 204 -25.15 -8.80 -14.16
CA GLU A 204 -26.34 -7.92 -14.09
C GLU A 204 -25.96 -6.52 -13.60
N MET A 205 -25.10 -6.43 -12.56
CA MET A 205 -24.60 -5.14 -12.10
C MET A 205 -23.75 -4.42 -13.14
N MET A 206 -22.89 -5.13 -13.86
CA MET A 206 -22.11 -4.55 -14.97
C MET A 206 -23.01 -4.01 -16.08
N LEU A 207 -24.06 -4.70 -16.44
CA LEU A 207 -25.04 -4.23 -17.45
C LEU A 207 -25.79 -3.00 -16.97
N ALA A 208 -26.23 -2.99 -15.71
CA ALA A 208 -27.03 -1.90 -15.15
C ALA A 208 -26.18 -0.66 -14.85
N ALA A 209 -25.10 -0.82 -14.11
CA ALA A 209 -24.30 0.27 -13.54
C ALA A 209 -22.93 0.46 -14.20
N GLY A 210 -22.49 -0.44 -15.08
CA GLY A 210 -21.15 -0.40 -15.68
C GLY A 210 -20.04 -0.92 -14.77
N THR A 211 -20.37 -1.38 -13.56
CA THR A 211 -19.41 -1.86 -12.55
C THR A 211 -20.07 -2.90 -11.63
N CYS A 212 -19.26 -3.63 -10.87
CA CYS A 212 -19.72 -4.53 -9.81
C CYS A 212 -18.68 -4.58 -8.67
N PRO A 213 -19.03 -5.04 -7.46
CA PRO A 213 -18.06 -5.32 -6.40
C PRO A 213 -17.06 -6.37 -6.84
N GLY A 214 -15.74 -6.02 -6.79
CA GLY A 214 -14.69 -6.93 -7.25
C GLY A 214 -14.52 -6.98 -8.77
N ILE A 215 -14.88 -5.91 -9.49
CA ILE A 215 -14.77 -5.81 -10.94
C ILE A 215 -13.34 -6.09 -11.45
N GLU A 216 -12.32 -5.82 -10.63
CA GLU A 216 -10.92 -6.11 -10.92
C GLU A 216 -10.65 -7.60 -11.20
N ASN A 217 -11.49 -8.51 -10.68
CA ASN A 217 -11.36 -9.94 -10.97
C ASN A 217 -11.66 -10.29 -12.44
N TYR A 218 -12.30 -9.37 -13.16
CA TYR A 218 -12.59 -9.46 -14.59
C TYR A 218 -11.66 -8.61 -15.43
N SER A 219 -10.58 -8.06 -14.84
CA SER A 219 -9.65 -7.09 -15.47
C SER A 219 -9.09 -7.54 -16.82
N ARG A 220 -8.82 -8.84 -16.99
CA ARG A 220 -8.38 -9.41 -18.26
C ARG A 220 -9.32 -9.05 -19.41
N TYR A 221 -10.62 -9.27 -19.23
CA TYR A 221 -11.64 -9.00 -20.23
C TYR A 221 -11.87 -7.50 -20.44
N LEU A 222 -11.82 -6.72 -19.35
CA LEU A 222 -12.02 -5.28 -19.40
C LEU A 222 -10.86 -4.53 -20.09
N SER A 223 -9.64 -5.07 -19.97
CA SER A 223 -8.44 -4.51 -20.60
C SER A 223 -8.12 -5.12 -21.98
N GLY A 224 -8.86 -6.14 -22.42
CA GLY A 224 -8.64 -6.82 -23.70
C GLY A 224 -7.33 -7.61 -23.77
N ARG A 225 -6.75 -7.98 -22.63
CA ARG A 225 -5.49 -8.74 -22.55
C ARG A 225 -5.71 -10.25 -22.69
N ASN A 226 -4.71 -10.92 -23.21
CA ASN A 226 -4.72 -12.36 -23.33
C ASN A 226 -4.49 -13.05 -21.97
N PRO A 227 -4.91 -14.34 -21.81
CA PRO A 227 -4.62 -15.10 -20.61
C PRO A 227 -3.13 -15.13 -20.28
N GLY A 228 -2.79 -14.82 -19.01
CA GLY A 228 -1.43 -14.82 -18.51
C GLY A 228 -0.60 -13.57 -18.81
N GLU A 229 -1.10 -12.63 -19.60
CA GLU A 229 -0.44 -11.33 -19.78
C GLU A 229 -0.39 -10.52 -18.48
N PRO A 230 0.66 -9.68 -18.29
CA PRO A 230 0.76 -8.82 -17.11
C PRO A 230 -0.40 -7.83 -17.06
N PRO A 231 -0.98 -7.56 -15.87
CA PRO A 231 -2.02 -6.55 -15.72
C PRO A 231 -1.46 -5.14 -15.92
N PRO A 232 -2.29 -4.16 -16.30
CA PRO A 232 -1.87 -2.76 -16.38
C PRO A 232 -1.62 -2.23 -14.97
N THR A 233 -0.38 -1.80 -14.71
CA THR A 233 0.07 -1.34 -13.39
C THR A 233 0.46 0.14 -13.40
N LEU A 234 0.86 0.68 -12.24
CA LEU A 234 1.34 2.05 -12.13
C LEU A 234 2.55 2.31 -13.04
N PHE A 235 3.35 1.30 -13.35
CA PHE A 235 4.52 1.44 -14.25
C PHE A 235 4.13 1.86 -15.66
N GLU A 236 2.95 1.49 -16.14
CA GLU A 236 2.46 1.91 -17.45
C GLU A 236 1.99 3.39 -17.50
N TYR A 237 1.77 4.01 -16.33
CA TYR A 237 1.45 5.44 -16.23
C TYR A 237 2.69 6.33 -16.20
N LEU A 238 3.88 5.74 -15.98
CA LEU A 238 5.13 6.50 -15.91
C LEU A 238 5.56 6.95 -17.31
N PRO A 239 6.11 8.18 -17.45
CA PRO A 239 6.73 8.59 -18.70
C PRO A 239 8.02 7.78 -18.98
N ASP A 240 8.43 7.71 -20.25
CA ASP A 240 9.60 6.91 -20.68
C ASP A 240 10.92 7.35 -20.01
N ASP A 241 11.00 8.63 -19.62
CA ASP A 241 12.17 9.23 -18.95
C ASP A 241 12.06 9.22 -17.42
N ALA A 242 11.10 8.49 -16.86
CA ALA A 242 10.94 8.39 -15.41
C ALA A 242 12.17 7.78 -14.73
N LEU A 243 12.46 8.25 -13.52
CA LEU A 243 13.47 7.68 -12.63
C LEU A 243 12.79 7.07 -11.41
N VAL A 244 13.07 5.80 -11.16
CA VAL A 244 12.53 5.07 -10.01
C VAL A 244 13.60 4.93 -8.94
N PHE A 245 13.25 5.24 -7.70
CA PHE A 245 14.05 4.96 -6.53
C PHE A 245 13.41 3.80 -5.76
N THR A 246 14.13 2.69 -5.65
CA THR A 246 13.69 1.55 -4.84
C THR A 246 14.34 1.67 -3.47
N ASP A 247 13.58 2.18 -2.51
CA ASP A 247 14.02 2.31 -1.12
C ASP A 247 14.02 0.97 -0.41
N GLU A 248 14.97 0.77 0.53
CA GLU A 248 15.22 -0.49 1.22
C GLU A 248 15.21 -1.69 0.25
N SER A 249 15.96 -1.56 -0.83
CA SER A 249 15.91 -2.48 -1.97
C SER A 249 16.16 -3.93 -1.62
N HIS A 250 17.02 -4.21 -0.61
CA HIS A 250 17.30 -5.56 -0.10
C HIS A 250 16.03 -6.31 0.36
N ILE A 251 14.99 -5.57 0.80
CA ILE A 251 13.68 -6.14 1.17
C ILE A 251 12.68 -5.96 0.04
N THR A 252 12.60 -4.77 -0.55
CA THR A 252 11.63 -4.43 -1.58
C THR A 252 11.73 -5.38 -2.77
N VAL A 253 12.93 -5.65 -3.26
CA VAL A 253 13.17 -6.57 -4.38
C VAL A 253 12.74 -8.00 -4.03
N SER A 254 13.07 -8.44 -2.82
CA SER A 254 12.64 -9.76 -2.32
C SER A 254 11.12 -9.89 -2.17
N GLN A 255 10.44 -8.82 -1.73
CA GLN A 255 8.98 -8.77 -1.63
C GLN A 255 8.32 -8.85 -3.00
N ILE A 256 8.82 -8.11 -3.99
CA ILE A 256 8.33 -8.17 -5.38
C ILE A 256 8.39 -9.62 -5.89
N GLY A 257 9.50 -10.32 -5.69
CA GLY A 257 9.64 -11.72 -6.09
C GLY A 257 8.67 -12.69 -5.39
N ALA A 258 8.30 -12.40 -4.15
CA ALA A 258 7.43 -13.27 -3.35
C ALA A 258 5.92 -13.03 -3.58
N MET A 259 5.52 -11.81 -3.94
CA MET A 259 4.11 -11.39 -3.98
C MET A 259 3.29 -12.20 -4.99
N TYR A 260 3.81 -12.45 -6.18
CA TYR A 260 3.12 -13.24 -7.21
C TYR A 260 2.74 -14.64 -6.70
N LYS A 261 3.67 -15.35 -6.08
CA LYS A 261 3.43 -16.73 -5.59
C LYS A 261 2.34 -16.77 -4.52
N GLY A 262 2.35 -15.80 -3.62
CA GLY A 262 1.34 -15.68 -2.57
C GLY A 262 -0.06 -15.39 -3.11
N ASP A 263 -0.15 -14.44 -4.05
CA ASP A 263 -1.41 -14.07 -4.70
C ASP A 263 -1.97 -15.21 -5.55
N PHE A 264 -1.13 -15.85 -6.35
CA PHE A 264 -1.50 -17.00 -7.18
C PHE A 264 -2.10 -18.13 -6.34
N ARG A 265 -1.43 -18.50 -5.23
CA ARG A 265 -1.93 -19.57 -4.33
C ARG A 265 -3.31 -19.22 -3.76
N ARG A 266 -3.49 -17.98 -3.31
CA ARG A 266 -4.77 -17.52 -2.75
C ARG A 266 -5.88 -17.55 -3.81
N LYS A 267 -5.65 -17.00 -4.99
CA LYS A 267 -6.65 -16.93 -6.07
C LYS A 267 -6.96 -18.29 -6.69
N SER A 268 -5.97 -19.17 -6.76
CA SER A 268 -6.20 -20.57 -7.17
C SER A 268 -7.21 -21.26 -6.24
N THR A 269 -7.08 -21.04 -4.93
CA THR A 269 -8.06 -21.55 -3.95
C THR A 269 -9.45 -20.95 -4.20
N LEU A 270 -9.55 -19.62 -4.45
CA LEU A 270 -10.84 -18.98 -4.74
C LEU A 270 -11.51 -19.56 -6.00
N ALA A 271 -10.75 -19.81 -7.06
CA ALA A 271 -11.27 -20.40 -8.29
C ALA A 271 -11.66 -21.88 -8.07
N GLU A 272 -10.84 -22.64 -7.37
CA GLU A 272 -11.08 -24.07 -7.10
C GLU A 272 -12.37 -24.31 -6.31
N TYR A 273 -12.69 -23.41 -5.36
CA TYR A 273 -13.90 -23.51 -4.52
C TYR A 273 -15.08 -22.70 -5.05
N GLY A 274 -15.07 -22.26 -6.31
CA GLY A 274 -16.19 -21.61 -6.98
C GLY A 274 -16.52 -20.21 -6.45
N PHE A 275 -15.59 -19.50 -5.82
CA PHE A 275 -15.78 -18.11 -5.40
C PHE A 275 -15.50 -17.10 -6.51
N ARG A 276 -14.64 -17.46 -7.47
CA ARG A 276 -14.27 -16.64 -8.63
C ARG A 276 -14.04 -17.51 -9.86
N LEU A 277 -14.17 -16.88 -11.03
CA LEU A 277 -13.74 -17.49 -12.29
C LEU A 277 -12.22 -17.67 -12.34
N PRO A 278 -11.69 -18.66 -13.09
CA PRO A 278 -10.24 -18.83 -13.27
C PRO A 278 -9.52 -17.59 -13.80
N SER A 279 -10.19 -16.75 -14.59
CA SER A 279 -9.66 -15.48 -15.10
C SER A 279 -9.24 -14.49 -14.00
N CYS A 280 -9.72 -14.64 -12.77
CA CYS A 280 -9.28 -13.84 -11.63
C CYS A 280 -7.78 -13.98 -11.34
N LEU A 281 -7.14 -15.07 -11.81
CA LEU A 281 -5.70 -15.28 -11.71
C LEU A 281 -4.88 -14.25 -12.50
N ASP A 282 -5.48 -13.60 -13.49
CA ASP A 282 -4.81 -12.58 -14.29
C ASP A 282 -4.88 -11.18 -13.66
N ASN A 283 -5.77 -10.96 -12.68
CA ASN A 283 -5.68 -9.83 -11.77
C ASN A 283 -4.65 -10.11 -10.68
N ARG A 284 -3.39 -9.91 -10.96
CA ARG A 284 -2.25 -10.34 -10.16
C ARG A 284 -1.18 -9.25 -10.07
N PRO A 285 -0.24 -9.34 -9.11
CA PRO A 285 0.96 -8.53 -9.20
C PRO A 285 1.82 -8.96 -10.38
N LEU A 286 2.69 -8.08 -10.85
CA LEU A 286 3.73 -8.44 -11.81
C LEU A 286 4.56 -9.60 -11.28
N LYS A 287 4.96 -10.49 -12.18
CA LYS A 287 6.04 -11.42 -11.90
C LYS A 287 7.35 -10.66 -11.81
N PHE A 288 8.35 -11.25 -11.17
CA PHE A 288 9.64 -10.59 -10.99
C PHE A 288 10.29 -10.17 -12.31
N GLU A 289 10.25 -11.05 -13.30
CA GLU A 289 10.81 -10.82 -14.63
C GLU A 289 10.05 -9.73 -15.40
N GLU A 290 8.72 -9.67 -15.21
CA GLU A 290 7.88 -8.62 -15.79
C GLU A 290 8.20 -7.27 -15.16
N TRP A 291 8.36 -7.21 -13.84
CA TRP A 291 8.78 -5.99 -13.14
C TRP A 291 10.16 -5.52 -13.61
N GLU A 292 11.13 -6.43 -13.78
CA GLU A 292 12.45 -6.08 -14.32
C GLU A 292 12.37 -5.49 -15.73
N ALA A 293 11.44 -5.99 -16.56
CA ALA A 293 11.26 -5.51 -17.94
C ALA A 293 10.53 -4.16 -18.01
N PHE A 294 9.56 -3.92 -17.11
CA PHE A 294 8.74 -2.71 -17.15
C PHE A 294 9.32 -1.53 -16.38
N ARG A 295 10.18 -1.77 -15.39
CA ARG A 295 10.74 -0.68 -14.62
C ARG A 295 11.64 0.21 -15.48
N PRO A 296 11.49 1.54 -15.42
CA PRO A 296 12.41 2.47 -16.09
C PRO A 296 13.78 2.48 -15.40
N ASN A 297 14.62 3.47 -15.72
CA ASN A 297 15.89 3.65 -15.04
C ASN A 297 15.67 3.66 -13.53
N THR A 298 16.38 2.79 -12.81
CA THR A 298 16.12 2.56 -11.38
C THR A 298 17.37 2.66 -10.55
N ILE A 299 17.30 3.41 -9.46
CA ILE A 299 18.32 3.50 -8.43
C ILE A 299 17.84 2.69 -7.21
N HIS A 300 18.64 1.71 -6.83
CA HIS A 300 18.39 0.90 -5.64
C HIS A 300 19.13 1.50 -4.45
N VAL A 301 18.41 1.77 -3.37
CA VAL A 301 18.95 2.36 -2.14
C VAL A 301 18.82 1.39 -0.99
N SER A 302 19.90 1.11 -0.28
CA SER A 302 19.90 0.24 0.90
C SER A 302 21.13 0.49 1.77
N ALA A 303 20.96 0.42 3.08
CA ALA A 303 22.08 0.36 4.02
C ALA A 303 22.79 -1.01 3.99
N THR A 304 22.09 -2.04 3.52
CA THR A 304 22.55 -3.43 3.49
C THR A 304 22.15 -4.07 2.14
N PRO A 305 22.82 -3.73 1.02
CA PRO A 305 22.48 -4.28 -0.29
C PRO A 305 22.41 -5.81 -0.27
N GLY A 306 21.41 -6.38 -0.94
CA GLY A 306 21.19 -7.83 -1.02
C GLY A 306 22.00 -8.48 -2.14
N GLU A 307 21.95 -9.81 -2.19
CA GLU A 307 22.70 -10.58 -3.21
C GLU A 307 22.26 -10.24 -4.63
N TRP A 308 20.98 -9.95 -4.83
CA TRP A 308 20.46 -9.64 -6.16
C TRP A 308 21.08 -8.35 -6.71
N GLU A 309 21.12 -7.28 -5.91
CA GLU A 309 21.70 -6.00 -6.29
C GLU A 309 23.22 -6.15 -6.55
N LEU A 310 23.92 -6.82 -5.65
CA LEU A 310 25.35 -7.05 -5.77
C LEU A 310 25.71 -7.89 -7.02
N ASN A 311 24.91 -8.90 -7.32
CA ASN A 311 25.08 -9.70 -8.54
C ASN A 311 24.82 -8.89 -9.81
N LYS A 312 23.79 -8.03 -9.82
CA LYS A 312 23.48 -7.17 -10.98
C LYS A 312 24.56 -6.13 -11.26
N THR A 313 25.25 -5.67 -10.23
CA THR A 313 26.29 -4.63 -10.35
C THR A 313 27.71 -5.21 -10.31
N ASN A 314 27.89 -6.54 -10.32
CA ASN A 314 29.17 -7.22 -10.11
C ASN A 314 29.91 -6.73 -8.84
N GLY A 315 29.15 -6.46 -7.78
CA GLY A 315 29.66 -5.95 -6.51
C GLY A 315 30.01 -4.46 -6.50
N VAL A 316 29.78 -3.73 -7.58
CA VAL A 316 30.05 -2.29 -7.65
C VAL A 316 28.83 -1.51 -7.15
N PHE A 317 29.03 -0.63 -6.20
CA PHE A 317 28.00 0.29 -5.69
C PHE A 317 28.60 1.60 -5.24
N VAL A 318 27.76 2.63 -5.14
CA VAL A 318 28.17 3.95 -4.66
C VAL A 318 27.87 4.04 -3.18
N GLU A 319 28.90 4.31 -2.38
CA GLU A 319 28.76 4.53 -0.94
C GLU A 319 28.43 6.00 -0.64
N GLN A 320 27.39 6.21 0.15
CA GLN A 320 27.06 7.51 0.74
C GLN A 320 27.44 7.49 2.21
N SER A 321 28.75 7.61 2.49
CA SER A 321 29.29 7.50 3.84
C SER A 321 29.27 8.82 4.62
N LEU A 322 29.16 9.97 3.93
CA LEU A 322 29.10 11.27 4.58
C LEU A 322 27.71 11.58 5.12
N ARG A 323 27.64 11.90 6.41
CA ARG A 323 26.44 12.41 7.08
C ARG A 323 26.58 13.92 7.27
N PRO A 324 25.95 14.76 6.46
CA PRO A 324 26.08 16.22 6.56
C PRO A 324 25.49 16.79 7.86
N THR A 325 24.74 15.99 8.62
CA THR A 325 24.15 16.37 9.91
C THR A 325 25.15 16.41 11.07
N GLY A 326 26.37 15.93 10.90
CA GLY A 326 27.35 15.79 11.99
C GLY A 326 27.02 14.70 13.02
N LEU A 327 25.98 13.92 12.81
CA LEU A 327 25.64 12.78 13.69
C LEU A 327 26.61 11.62 13.43
N VAL A 328 27.23 11.13 14.49
CA VAL A 328 28.09 9.94 14.47
C VAL A 328 27.27 8.66 14.64
N ASP A 329 27.85 7.51 14.33
CA ASP A 329 27.22 6.24 14.61
C ASP A 329 27.06 6.04 16.14
N PRO A 330 25.98 5.36 16.59
CA PRO A 330 25.73 5.18 18.01
C PRO A 330 26.80 4.30 18.66
N GLU A 331 27.13 4.61 19.92
CA GLU A 331 27.99 3.76 20.72
C GLU A 331 27.36 2.37 20.91
N ILE A 332 28.12 1.32 20.64
CA ILE A 332 27.66 -0.07 20.76
C ILE A 332 28.33 -0.73 21.99
N LEU A 333 27.54 -1.17 22.94
CA LEU A 333 27.96 -1.88 24.12
C LEU A 333 27.48 -3.32 24.10
N ILE A 334 28.36 -4.26 24.47
CA ILE A 334 27.98 -5.66 24.71
C ILE A 334 27.92 -5.91 26.20
N ARG A 335 26.81 -6.47 26.66
CA ARG A 335 26.57 -6.79 28.07
C ARG A 335 26.06 -8.24 28.25
N PRO A 336 26.31 -8.89 29.39
CA PRO A 336 25.90 -10.29 29.61
C PRO A 336 24.38 -10.44 29.61
N THR A 337 23.89 -11.61 29.18
CA THR A 337 22.44 -11.90 29.10
C THR A 337 21.85 -12.18 30.49
N LYS A 338 22.63 -12.65 31.46
CA LYS A 338 22.15 -13.05 32.79
C LYS A 338 21.40 -11.94 33.52
N THR A 339 21.80 -10.69 33.37
CA THR A 339 21.20 -9.51 34.02
C THR A 339 20.52 -8.57 33.04
N GLN A 340 20.22 -9.04 31.82
CA GLN A 340 19.74 -8.18 30.72
C GLN A 340 18.47 -7.40 31.05
N VAL A 341 17.54 -7.97 31.82
CA VAL A 341 16.27 -7.31 32.14
C VAL A 341 16.46 -6.20 33.18
N ASP A 342 17.20 -6.46 34.26
CA ASP A 342 17.44 -5.47 35.31
C ASP A 342 18.28 -4.31 34.81
N ASP A 343 19.31 -4.61 34.03
CA ASP A 343 20.17 -3.61 33.38
C ASP A 343 19.40 -2.77 32.36
N LEU A 344 18.54 -3.39 31.54
CA LEU A 344 17.67 -2.71 30.62
C LEU A 344 16.71 -1.73 31.31
N ILE A 345 16.11 -2.14 32.43
CA ILE A 345 15.22 -1.27 33.23
C ILE A 345 15.98 -0.06 33.76
N TYR A 346 17.20 -0.27 34.28
CA TYR A 346 18.04 0.82 34.76
C TYR A 346 18.34 1.82 33.62
N GLU A 347 18.86 1.36 32.51
CA GLU A 347 19.21 2.19 31.36
C GLU A 347 17.95 2.92 30.79
N THR A 348 16.84 2.22 30.74
CA THR A 348 15.57 2.82 30.30
C THR A 348 15.11 3.95 31.22
N LYS A 349 15.19 3.76 32.53
CA LYS A 349 14.86 4.80 33.53
C LYS A 349 15.71 6.05 33.36
N GLU A 350 17.01 5.85 33.10
CA GLU A 350 17.92 6.99 32.86
C GLU A 350 17.57 7.75 31.55
N GLN A 351 17.19 7.03 30.47
CA GLN A 351 16.77 7.67 29.23
C GLN A 351 15.40 8.36 29.37
N SER A 352 14.44 7.75 30.04
CA SER A 352 13.12 8.35 30.30
C SER A 352 13.22 9.64 31.12
N LYS A 353 14.11 9.72 32.11
CA LYS A 353 14.36 10.96 32.87
C LYS A 353 14.86 12.11 32.00
N LYS A 354 15.60 11.80 30.92
CA LYS A 354 16.08 12.77 29.93
C LYS A 354 15.02 13.14 28.90
N GLY A 355 13.86 12.48 28.90
CA GLY A 355 12.81 12.66 27.88
C GLY A 355 13.07 11.90 26.58
N ASN A 356 14.05 11.02 26.54
CA ASN A 356 14.41 10.23 25.38
C ASN A 356 13.51 8.99 25.22
N ARG A 357 13.51 8.38 24.00
CA ARG A 357 12.77 7.17 23.69
C ARG A 357 13.70 5.98 23.59
N VAL A 358 13.16 4.81 23.93
CA VAL A 358 13.89 3.54 23.95
C VAL A 358 13.18 2.52 23.07
N LEU A 359 13.94 1.84 22.22
CA LEU A 359 13.48 0.71 21.42
C LEU A 359 14.10 -0.58 21.96
N VAL A 360 13.29 -1.59 22.19
CA VAL A 360 13.73 -2.90 22.69
C VAL A 360 13.32 -4.01 21.72
N THR A 361 14.25 -4.86 21.32
CA THR A 361 13.93 -6.01 20.47
C THR A 361 14.07 -7.32 21.23
N THR A 362 13.04 -8.16 21.09
CA THR A 362 12.97 -9.51 21.65
C THR A 362 12.90 -10.58 20.56
N LEU A 363 13.05 -11.86 20.90
CA LEU A 363 12.99 -12.96 19.94
C LEU A 363 11.57 -13.49 19.70
N THR A 364 10.69 -13.39 20.70
CA THR A 364 9.34 -13.96 20.62
C THR A 364 8.27 -12.99 21.12
N LYS A 365 7.03 -13.19 20.64
CA LYS A 365 5.85 -12.44 21.09
C LYS A 365 5.63 -12.58 22.60
N LYS A 366 5.71 -13.81 23.10
CA LYS A 366 5.54 -14.10 24.52
C LYS A 366 6.57 -13.36 25.40
N MET A 367 7.83 -13.27 24.93
CA MET A 367 8.86 -12.51 25.63
C MET A 367 8.59 -11.01 25.59
N ALA A 368 8.10 -10.48 24.47
CA ALA A 368 7.75 -9.06 24.37
C ALA A 368 6.60 -8.69 25.31
N GLU A 369 5.58 -9.52 25.40
CA GLU A 369 4.44 -9.35 26.30
C GLU A 369 4.88 -9.38 27.76
N ALA A 370 5.58 -10.44 28.19
CA ALA A 370 6.05 -10.57 29.57
C ALA A 370 7.01 -9.44 29.97
N LEU A 371 7.91 -9.03 29.08
CA LEU A 371 8.81 -7.90 29.32
C LEU A 371 8.04 -6.59 29.47
N SER A 372 7.01 -6.37 28.65
CA SER A 372 6.16 -5.17 28.71
C SER A 372 5.43 -5.08 30.06
N GLU A 373 4.85 -6.18 30.54
CA GLU A 373 4.19 -6.25 31.85
C GLU A 373 5.19 -5.94 32.97
N TYR A 374 6.35 -6.60 32.95
CA TYR A 374 7.37 -6.42 33.98
C TYR A 374 7.92 -4.96 34.02
N MET A 375 8.17 -4.35 32.87
CA MET A 375 8.62 -2.96 32.79
C MET A 375 7.51 -1.98 33.24
N PHE A 376 6.27 -2.29 32.96
CA PHE A 376 5.12 -1.50 33.43
C PHE A 376 5.00 -1.56 34.96
N GLU A 377 5.13 -2.75 35.58
CA GLU A 377 5.15 -2.91 37.02
C GLU A 377 6.34 -2.18 37.67
N ALA A 378 7.48 -2.09 36.98
CA ALA A 378 8.64 -1.30 37.40
C ALA A 378 8.44 0.25 37.25
N GLY A 379 7.24 0.70 36.85
CA GLY A 379 6.85 2.11 36.75
C GLY A 379 7.25 2.81 35.46
N LEU A 380 7.57 2.07 34.40
CA LEU A 380 7.89 2.60 33.09
C LEU A 380 6.65 2.68 32.20
N LYS A 381 6.57 3.70 31.35
CA LYS A 381 5.54 3.82 30.32
C LYS A 381 5.98 3.04 29.08
N VAL A 382 5.44 1.84 28.91
CA VAL A 382 5.85 0.90 27.88
C VAL A 382 4.66 0.44 27.02
N ARG A 383 4.93 0.23 25.74
CA ARG A 383 4.05 -0.50 24.84
C ARG A 383 4.83 -1.56 24.07
N TYR A 384 4.16 -2.61 23.61
CA TYR A 384 4.75 -3.59 22.71
C TYR A 384 4.00 -3.60 21.37
N ILE A 385 4.71 -4.01 20.31
CA ILE A 385 4.18 -4.11 18.96
C ILE A 385 4.50 -5.47 18.35
N HIS A 386 3.52 -6.09 17.69
CA HIS A 386 3.67 -7.39 17.04
C HIS A 386 3.04 -7.40 15.63
N SER A 387 3.18 -8.51 14.91
CA SER A 387 2.75 -8.64 13.51
C SER A 387 1.23 -8.49 13.28
N ASP A 388 0.43 -8.73 14.33
CA ASP A 388 -1.03 -8.73 14.24
C ASP A 388 -1.63 -7.33 14.44
N VAL A 389 -0.80 -6.33 14.78
CA VAL A 389 -1.22 -4.93 14.92
C VAL A 389 -1.51 -4.35 13.54
N ASP A 390 -2.69 -3.75 13.41
CA ASP A 390 -3.11 -3.11 12.16
C ASP A 390 -2.22 -1.92 11.78
N THR A 391 -2.20 -1.59 10.49
CA THR A 391 -1.35 -0.51 9.96
C THR A 391 -1.67 0.86 10.58
N LEU A 392 -2.95 1.17 10.79
CA LEU A 392 -3.36 2.43 11.42
C LEU A 392 -2.95 2.47 12.88
N GLU A 393 -3.20 1.40 13.63
CA GLU A 393 -2.77 1.29 15.03
C GLU A 393 -1.24 1.39 15.15
N ARG A 394 -0.49 0.81 14.21
CA ARG A 394 0.97 0.95 14.19
C ARG A 394 1.42 2.40 14.02
N ILE A 395 0.76 3.16 13.16
CA ILE A 395 1.06 4.60 12.96
C ILE A 395 0.77 5.38 14.25
N GLU A 396 -0.34 5.09 14.91
CA GLU A 396 -0.69 5.71 16.20
C GLU A 396 0.33 5.38 17.29
N ILE A 397 0.74 4.13 17.43
CA ILE A 397 1.77 3.71 18.39
C ILE A 397 3.08 4.46 18.16
N ILE A 398 3.53 4.59 16.91
CA ILE A 398 4.76 5.31 16.59
C ILE A 398 4.62 6.82 16.89
N ARG A 399 3.49 7.40 16.54
CA ARG A 399 3.17 8.81 16.86
C ARG A 399 3.16 9.05 18.37
N ASP A 400 2.51 8.20 19.14
CA ASP A 400 2.42 8.28 20.59
C ASP A 400 3.80 8.16 21.24
N LEU A 401 4.67 7.26 20.74
CA LEU A 401 6.06 7.15 21.18
C LEU A 401 6.80 8.47 20.96
N ARG A 402 6.71 9.06 19.77
CA ARG A 402 7.36 10.33 19.45
C ARG A 402 6.85 11.49 20.30
N LEU A 403 5.55 11.53 20.55
CA LEU A 403 4.92 12.55 21.41
C LEU A 403 5.21 12.34 22.92
N GLY A 404 5.77 11.19 23.33
CA GLY A 404 6.09 10.90 24.72
C GLY A 404 4.90 10.48 25.57
N VAL A 405 3.85 9.96 24.96
CA VAL A 405 2.75 9.31 25.67
C VAL A 405 3.28 8.10 26.45
N PHE A 406 4.25 7.41 25.84
CA PHE A 406 5.06 6.37 26.50
C PHE A 406 6.52 6.47 26.05
N ASP A 407 7.44 5.84 26.82
CA ASP A 407 8.88 6.03 26.63
C ASP A 407 9.56 4.84 25.97
N VAL A 408 8.97 3.64 26.06
CA VAL A 408 9.57 2.39 25.61
C VAL A 408 8.67 1.68 24.63
N LEU A 409 9.20 1.30 23.48
CA LEU A 409 8.54 0.44 22.51
C LEU A 409 9.28 -0.90 22.41
N ILE A 410 8.59 -1.99 22.72
CA ILE A 410 9.12 -3.35 22.61
C ILE A 410 8.58 -3.99 21.31
N GLY A 411 9.45 -4.62 20.53
CA GLY A 411 9.04 -5.29 19.29
C GLY A 411 9.90 -6.50 18.97
N ILE A 412 9.43 -7.33 18.03
CA ILE A 412 10.16 -8.51 17.57
C ILE A 412 10.96 -8.16 16.31
N ASN A 413 10.28 -7.88 15.21
CA ASN A 413 10.85 -7.58 13.90
C ASN A 413 10.54 -6.19 13.38
N LEU A 414 9.49 -5.59 13.91
CA LEU A 414 8.84 -4.40 13.34
C LEU A 414 9.63 -3.10 13.59
N LEU A 415 10.77 -3.20 14.25
CA LEU A 415 11.64 -2.06 14.59
C LEU A 415 12.81 -1.87 13.61
N ARG A 416 12.80 -2.52 12.43
CA ARG A 416 13.91 -2.49 11.49
C ARG A 416 13.74 -1.39 10.43
N GLU A 417 12.74 -1.55 9.56
CA GLU A 417 12.54 -0.66 8.41
C GLU A 417 11.31 0.23 8.62
N GLY A 418 11.28 1.36 7.92
CA GLY A 418 10.11 2.25 7.89
C GLY A 418 9.82 3.01 9.18
N LEU A 419 10.78 3.15 10.09
CA LEU A 419 10.67 3.93 11.31
C LEU A 419 11.58 5.14 11.27
N ASP A 420 11.02 6.30 11.56
CA ASP A 420 11.75 7.54 11.77
C ASP A 420 11.44 8.08 13.17
N ILE A 421 12.35 7.81 14.12
CA ILE A 421 12.21 8.18 15.53
C ILE A 421 13.49 8.90 15.96
N PRO A 422 13.66 10.19 15.64
CA PRO A 422 14.85 10.95 16.03
C PRO A 422 15.03 11.04 17.56
N GLU A 423 13.94 10.88 18.30
CA GLU A 423 13.92 10.90 19.76
C GLU A 423 14.47 9.62 20.41
N CYS A 424 14.78 8.59 19.60
CA CYS A 424 15.30 7.30 20.07
C CYS A 424 16.79 7.39 20.41
N ALA A 425 17.12 7.50 21.70
CA ALA A 425 18.49 7.56 22.18
C ALA A 425 19.07 6.18 22.57
N LEU A 426 18.22 5.19 22.84
CA LEU A 426 18.67 3.85 23.23
C LEU A 426 17.96 2.78 22.40
N VAL A 427 18.76 1.90 21.82
CA VAL A 427 18.29 0.64 21.22
C VAL A 427 18.86 -0.51 22.02
N ALA A 428 18.01 -1.37 22.57
CA ALA A 428 18.41 -2.55 23.31
C ALA A 428 18.01 -3.82 22.55
N ILE A 429 18.96 -4.72 22.34
CA ILE A 429 18.75 -5.99 21.64
C ILE A 429 19.01 -7.14 22.60
N LEU A 430 17.92 -7.79 23.02
CA LEU A 430 18.01 -8.93 23.95
C LEU A 430 18.40 -10.20 23.20
N ASP A 431 19.18 -11.08 23.86
CA ASP A 431 19.65 -12.34 23.29
C ASP A 431 20.28 -12.14 21.89
N ALA A 432 21.19 -11.19 21.76
CA ALA A 432 21.77 -10.80 20.49
C ALA A 432 22.70 -11.87 19.88
N ASP A 433 23.18 -12.81 20.66
CA ASP A 433 24.00 -13.96 20.26
C ASP A 433 23.20 -15.19 19.81
N LYS A 434 21.89 -15.19 19.95
CA LYS A 434 21.00 -16.24 19.44
C LYS A 434 20.88 -16.14 17.94
N GLU A 435 21.79 -16.76 17.20
CA GLU A 435 21.82 -16.72 15.73
C GLU A 435 20.51 -17.19 15.11
N GLY A 436 20.12 -16.55 14.00
CA GLY A 436 18.89 -16.82 13.25
C GLY A 436 18.45 -15.61 12.43
N TYR A 437 17.34 -15.76 11.74
CA TYR A 437 16.78 -14.72 10.85
C TYR A 437 16.61 -13.36 11.57
N LEU A 438 16.19 -13.36 12.85
CA LEU A 438 15.96 -12.16 13.64
C LEU A 438 17.25 -11.51 14.17
N ARG A 439 18.36 -12.21 14.14
CA ARG A 439 19.68 -11.80 14.64
C ARG A 439 20.75 -11.98 13.56
N SER A 440 20.35 -11.91 12.28
CA SER A 440 21.30 -11.85 11.16
C SER A 440 22.06 -10.51 11.16
N LYS A 441 23.19 -10.46 10.47
CA LYS A 441 23.98 -9.22 10.29
C LYS A 441 23.12 -8.06 9.80
N THR A 442 22.37 -8.25 8.72
CA THR A 442 21.45 -7.24 8.16
C THR A 442 20.43 -6.76 9.18
N SER A 443 19.84 -7.69 9.93
CA SER A 443 18.86 -7.41 10.97
C SER A 443 19.40 -6.52 12.08
N LEU A 444 20.61 -6.83 12.55
CA LEU A 444 21.25 -6.04 13.60
C LEU A 444 21.63 -4.64 13.10
N ILE A 445 22.23 -4.51 11.91
CA ILE A 445 22.56 -3.21 11.32
C ILE A 445 21.32 -2.32 11.20
N GLN A 446 20.22 -2.85 10.68
CA GLN A 446 18.97 -2.10 10.52
C GLN A 446 18.40 -1.63 11.87
N THR A 447 18.48 -2.47 12.89
CA THR A 447 17.98 -2.14 14.23
C THR A 447 18.89 -1.12 14.92
N ILE A 448 20.22 -1.31 14.86
CA ILE A 448 21.24 -0.38 15.39
C ILE A 448 21.07 1.02 14.78
N GLY A 449 20.82 1.08 13.48
CA GLY A 449 20.61 2.32 12.76
C GLY A 449 19.44 3.19 13.27
N ARG A 450 18.53 2.63 14.07
CA ARG A 450 17.44 3.42 14.68
C ARG A 450 17.94 4.41 15.74
N ALA A 451 19.07 4.13 16.40
CA ALA A 451 19.69 5.07 17.34
C ALA A 451 20.62 6.09 16.65
N ALA A 452 20.95 5.91 15.37
CA ALA A 452 21.91 6.74 14.65
C ALA A 452 21.41 8.15 14.30
N ARG A 453 20.18 8.48 14.62
CA ARG A 453 19.58 9.82 14.41
C ARG A 453 19.57 10.69 15.67
N HIS A 454 20.01 10.13 16.79
CA HIS A 454 20.09 10.84 18.07
C HIS A 454 21.55 11.19 18.40
N VAL A 455 21.80 12.40 18.91
CA VAL A 455 23.16 12.89 19.24
C VAL A 455 23.84 12.00 20.29
N GLU A 456 23.07 11.56 21.31
CA GLU A 456 23.52 10.64 22.35
C GLU A 456 23.08 9.19 22.06
N GLY A 457 23.03 8.80 20.76
CA GLY A 457 22.58 7.47 20.36
C GLY A 457 23.45 6.36 20.96
N LYS A 458 22.83 5.39 21.61
CA LYS A 458 23.48 4.25 22.28
C LYS A 458 22.77 2.95 21.91
N VAL A 459 23.54 1.89 21.73
CA VAL A 459 23.04 0.55 21.48
C VAL A 459 23.60 -0.42 22.48
N ILE A 460 22.75 -1.24 23.09
CA ILE A 460 23.16 -2.32 23.99
C ILE A 460 22.77 -3.66 23.38
N LEU A 461 23.77 -4.48 23.11
CA LEU A 461 23.63 -5.86 22.69
C LEU A 461 23.80 -6.76 23.92
N TYR A 462 22.73 -7.43 24.35
CA TYR A 462 22.86 -8.42 25.42
C TYR A 462 23.24 -9.76 24.81
N ALA A 463 24.49 -10.18 25.05
CA ALA A 463 25.09 -11.38 24.49
C ALA A 463 26.16 -11.95 25.43
N ASP A 464 26.18 -13.27 25.62
CA ASP A 464 27.21 -13.95 26.38
C ASP A 464 28.42 -14.33 25.50
N ASN A 465 28.17 -14.51 24.18
CA ASN A 465 29.19 -14.82 23.20
C ASN A 465 29.28 -13.75 22.13
N ILE A 466 30.47 -13.35 21.74
CA ILE A 466 30.70 -12.50 20.58
C ILE A 466 30.68 -13.41 19.35
N THR A 467 29.59 -13.34 18.59
CA THR A 467 29.45 -14.05 17.32
C THR A 467 30.16 -13.29 16.20
N ALA A 468 30.41 -13.96 15.06
CA ALA A 468 30.96 -13.29 13.87
C ALA A 468 30.09 -12.11 13.43
N VAL A 469 28.80 -12.16 13.68
CA VAL A 469 27.82 -11.11 13.42
C VAL A 469 28.04 -9.93 14.37
N SER A 470 28.20 -10.17 15.68
CA SER A 470 28.48 -9.13 16.67
C SER A 470 29.83 -8.45 16.42
N TYR A 471 30.84 -9.22 16.04
CA TYR A 471 32.20 -8.70 15.77
C TYR A 471 32.24 -7.72 14.58
N THR A 472 31.49 -8.01 13.53
CA THR A 472 31.39 -7.10 12.36
C THR A 472 30.78 -5.74 12.71
N HIS A 473 29.96 -5.65 13.75
CA HIS A 473 29.38 -4.39 14.21
C HIS A 473 30.31 -3.58 15.09
N LEU A 474 31.13 -4.23 15.88
CA LEU A 474 32.19 -3.58 16.67
C LEU A 474 33.29 -2.98 15.79
N THR A 475 33.48 -3.53 14.60
CA THR A 475 34.53 -3.12 13.64
C THR A 475 34.01 -2.31 12.47
N LEU A 476 32.72 -1.95 12.41
CA LEU A 476 32.25 -0.98 11.44
C LEU A 476 33.04 0.31 11.65
N PRO A 477 33.69 0.85 10.60
CA PRO A 477 34.55 1.99 10.75
C PRO A 477 33.76 3.24 11.11
N THR A 478 33.65 3.53 12.41
CA THR A 478 33.40 4.89 12.91
C THR A 478 34.57 5.82 12.63
N SER A 479 35.59 5.34 11.93
CA SER A 479 36.93 5.95 11.87
C SER A 479 37.33 6.42 10.46
N LEU A 480 36.42 6.89 9.64
CA LEU A 480 36.77 7.72 8.49
C LEU A 480 36.15 9.11 8.66
N ILE A 481 36.44 9.74 9.81
CA ILE A 481 36.39 11.18 9.94
C ILE A 481 37.82 11.67 10.00
N VAL A 482 38.35 12.07 8.89
CA VAL A 482 39.41 13.06 8.77
C VAL A 482 38.90 14.17 7.91
#